data_cd2c1cb16bf13f6fa37afe387afbf29b
#
_entry.id   cd2c1cb16bf13f6fa37afe387afbf29b
#
_cell.length_a   1.000
_cell.length_b   1.000
_cell.length_c   1.000
_cell.angle_alpha   90.00
_cell.angle_beta   90.00
_cell.angle_gamma   90.00
#
_symmetry.space_group_name_H-M   'P 1'
#
loop_
_entity.id
_entity.type
_entity.pdbx_description
1 polymer ?
#
loop_
_entity_poly.entity_id
_entity_poly.type
_entity_poly.pdbx_seq_one_letter_code
_entity_poly.pdbx_strand_id
1 'polypeptide(L)'
;MLFCSILIIIIIIIILIISLKSNNIIINVDYIETEGELGNPLKGFVKFVNSSYKGSFPLSLEYLRLDLNKIFPEKNFIDVNYLENELESAKNRKVQLIIRIACDVPGKDILPLWAKTNFKLIPYIYKDNQTYYSLDYNNETLLSKLDYLLKQLGKKYDGDGRIAFWELGTYGHWGEYHMTYVNKTLQTTDETKKKILKMNLKYFRKTLSLIRKPEEINKNETLGYYHDFFAGIDYDNSMDKYFNRTNTWEKPLIYGFGGEIYPNIQNEVFGKEEYIKLFEEDTFKYHPTFLFHNRFYSKYKDIFEKYPTFLENRNKAERLMGYNYYAINGKVKIEEFKNNKNKINISIKIKNKGVAPFYYEWKIYFGILKKGDNDTIIVSEERESNLNIKGIMPNENAFWDYNIDNVKDDYLNRNNNYLLGLRIPSPVNTYVKLSNKEQRSDGWFIISDRLN
;
A
#
# COMPACT_ATOMS: atom_id res chain seq x y z
N MET A 1 12.02 41.14 -63.65
CA MET A 1 12.21 39.73 -63.20
C MET A 1 12.52 39.60 -61.74
N LEU A 2 13.45 40.32 -61.14
CA LEU A 2 13.84 40.16 -59.72
C LEU A 2 12.66 40.34 -58.73
N PHE A 3 11.79 41.31 -58.95
CA PHE A 3 10.63 41.62 -58.09
C PHE A 3 9.56 40.49 -58.10
N CYS A 4 9.33 39.82 -59.24
CA CYS A 4 8.41 38.71 -59.32
C CYS A 4 8.96 37.45 -58.59
N SER A 5 10.28 37.24 -58.66
CA SER A 5 10.91 36.11 -57.97
C SER A 5 10.88 36.27 -56.44
N ILE A 6 11.08 37.51 -55.96
CA ILE A 6 10.98 37.79 -54.50
C ILE A 6 9.53 37.63 -54.01
N LEU A 7 8.54 38.05 -54.76
CA LEU A 7 7.13 37.91 -54.40
C LEU A 7 6.70 36.46 -54.36
N ILE A 8 7.17 35.60 -55.28
CA ILE A 8 6.92 34.16 -55.31
C ILE A 8 7.57 33.48 -54.11
N ILE A 9 8.81 33.85 -53.73
CA ILE A 9 9.48 33.33 -52.54
C ILE A 9 8.73 33.70 -51.27
N ILE A 10 8.27 34.94 -51.15
CA ILE A 10 7.47 35.42 -50.01
C ILE A 10 6.13 34.67 -49.93
N ILE A 11 5.46 34.44 -51.03
CA ILE A 11 4.20 33.69 -51.10
C ILE A 11 4.46 32.20 -50.69
N ILE A 12 5.54 31.59 -51.17
CA ILE A 12 5.92 30.22 -50.78
C ILE A 12 6.25 30.16 -49.29
N ILE A 13 6.96 31.11 -48.73
CA ILE A 13 7.25 31.20 -47.31
C ILE A 13 5.97 31.38 -46.49
N ILE A 14 5.06 32.25 -46.93
CA ILE A 14 3.76 32.47 -46.28
C ILE A 14 2.89 31.19 -46.36
N ILE A 15 2.88 30.50 -47.48
CA ILE A 15 2.17 29.21 -47.66
C ILE A 15 2.81 28.15 -46.77
N LEU A 16 4.14 28.06 -46.67
CA LEU A 16 4.86 27.16 -45.75
C LEU A 16 4.56 27.51 -44.30
N ILE A 17 4.54 28.78 -43.90
CA ILE A 17 4.19 29.21 -42.54
C ILE A 17 2.72 28.92 -42.24
N ILE A 18 1.80 29.09 -43.16
CA ILE A 18 0.38 28.74 -43.01
C ILE A 18 0.19 27.23 -42.98
N SER A 19 0.96 26.49 -43.78
CA SER A 19 0.91 24.98 -43.77
C SER A 19 1.59 24.35 -42.56
N LEU A 20 2.43 25.12 -41.86
CA LEU A 20 3.08 24.73 -40.60
C LEU A 20 2.30 25.17 -39.35
N LYS A 21 1.21 25.93 -39.50
CA LYS A 21 0.35 26.26 -38.36
C LYS A 21 -0.32 24.98 -37.87
N SER A 22 0.21 24.42 -36.81
CA SER A 22 -0.49 23.37 -36.07
C SER A 22 -1.79 23.96 -35.50
N ASN A 23 -2.90 23.32 -35.76
CA ASN A 23 -4.12 23.63 -35.02
C ASN A 23 -3.93 23.15 -33.58
N ASN A 24 -4.02 24.07 -32.63
CA ASN A 24 -3.96 23.73 -31.22
C ASN A 24 -5.38 23.67 -30.65
N ILE A 25 -5.77 22.53 -30.15
CA ILE A 25 -7.01 22.35 -29.39
C ILE A 25 -6.62 22.31 -27.91
N ILE A 26 -7.30 23.09 -27.08
CA ILE A 26 -7.10 23.06 -25.60
C ILE A 26 -8.43 22.68 -24.97
N ILE A 27 -8.39 21.59 -24.18
CA ILE A 27 -9.52 21.11 -23.40
C ILE A 27 -9.14 21.28 -21.92
N ASN A 28 -9.90 22.09 -21.19
CA ASN A 28 -9.80 22.21 -19.74
C ASN A 28 -10.94 21.39 -19.12
N VAL A 29 -10.63 20.62 -18.09
CA VAL A 29 -11.58 19.77 -17.39
C VAL A 29 -11.48 20.04 -15.91
N ASP A 30 -12.61 20.33 -15.26
CA ASP A 30 -12.74 20.32 -13.81
C ASP A 30 -13.40 19.00 -13.40
N TYR A 31 -12.74 18.26 -12.52
CA TYR A 31 -13.21 16.93 -12.12
C TYR A 31 -14.11 17.00 -10.89
N ILE A 32 -15.08 16.10 -10.84
CA ILE A 32 -16.07 16.06 -9.75
C ILE A 32 -15.57 15.12 -8.66
N GLU A 33 -15.35 15.68 -7.46
CA GLU A 33 -14.96 14.90 -6.29
C GLU A 33 -16.08 13.97 -5.83
N THR A 34 -15.68 12.77 -5.37
CA THR A 34 -16.52 11.80 -4.67
C THR A 34 -15.88 11.42 -3.34
N GLU A 35 -16.57 10.64 -2.52
CA GLU A 35 -16.02 10.12 -1.26
C GLU A 35 -14.81 9.19 -1.49
N GLY A 36 -14.64 8.66 -2.68
CA GLY A 36 -13.60 7.70 -3.03
C GLY A 36 -14.01 6.24 -2.80
N GLU A 37 -13.26 5.36 -3.44
CA GLU A 37 -13.49 3.92 -3.42
C GLU A 37 -12.89 3.26 -2.18
N LEU A 38 -13.60 2.27 -1.65
CA LEU A 38 -13.07 1.35 -0.64
C LEU A 38 -12.22 0.27 -1.30
N GLY A 39 -11.30 -0.32 -0.56
CA GLY A 39 -10.46 -1.40 -1.06
C GLY A 39 -9.40 -0.95 -2.07
N ASN A 40 -8.98 0.31 -2.05
CA ASN A 40 -7.80 0.76 -2.80
C ASN A 40 -6.54 0.00 -2.35
N PRO A 41 -5.63 -0.39 -3.27
CA PRO A 41 -4.43 -1.16 -2.96
C PRO A 41 -3.58 -0.55 -1.83
N LEU A 42 -2.87 -1.38 -1.08
CA LEU A 42 -1.93 -1.00 -0.01
C LEU A 42 -2.51 -0.24 1.18
N LYS A 43 -3.82 -0.16 1.35
CA LYS A 43 -4.43 0.57 2.47
C LYS A 43 -5.71 -0.09 2.97
N GLY A 44 -6.15 0.30 4.16
CA GLY A 44 -7.46 -0.04 4.69
C GLY A 44 -7.44 -1.06 5.83
N PHE A 45 -8.60 -1.65 6.12
CA PHE A 45 -8.72 -2.62 7.19
C PHE A 45 -8.29 -4.02 6.76
N VAL A 46 -7.64 -4.73 7.68
CA VAL A 46 -6.98 -6.00 7.43
C VAL A 46 -7.61 -7.12 8.28
N LYS A 47 -7.67 -8.33 7.72
CA LYS A 47 -8.01 -9.57 8.41
C LYS A 47 -6.92 -10.62 8.21
N PHE A 48 -6.91 -11.70 9.01
CA PHE A 48 -6.07 -12.86 8.73
C PHE A 48 -6.46 -13.58 7.44
N VAL A 49 -5.48 -14.11 6.71
CA VAL A 49 -5.71 -14.94 5.49
C VAL A 49 -6.64 -16.13 5.77
N ASN A 50 -6.55 -16.73 6.96
CA ASN A 50 -7.35 -17.89 7.38
C ASN A 50 -8.66 -17.51 8.10
N SER A 51 -9.08 -16.25 8.03
CA SER A 51 -10.38 -15.84 8.57
C SER A 51 -11.51 -16.56 7.84
N SER A 52 -12.45 -17.12 8.60
CA SER A 52 -13.67 -17.76 8.07
C SER A 52 -14.65 -16.80 7.40
N TYR A 53 -14.33 -15.51 7.38
CA TYR A 53 -15.16 -14.47 6.79
C TYR A 53 -15.34 -14.66 5.29
N LYS A 54 -16.59 -14.77 4.85
CA LYS A 54 -17.02 -14.91 3.45
C LYS A 54 -17.85 -13.73 2.95
N GLY A 55 -17.78 -12.57 3.60
CA GLY A 55 -18.58 -11.40 3.25
C GLY A 55 -18.00 -10.62 2.05
N SER A 56 -18.74 -9.59 1.64
CA SER A 56 -18.48 -8.77 0.45
C SER A 56 -17.82 -7.42 0.76
N PHE A 57 -17.29 -7.20 1.97
CA PHE A 57 -16.59 -5.95 2.28
C PHE A 57 -15.30 -5.84 1.46
N PRO A 58 -15.05 -4.73 0.79
CA PRO A 58 -13.84 -4.53 0.02
C PRO A 58 -12.59 -4.71 0.89
N LEU A 59 -11.60 -5.44 0.36
CA LEU A 59 -10.31 -5.66 1.00
C LEU A 59 -9.22 -5.47 -0.04
N SER A 60 -8.14 -4.80 0.34
CA SER A 60 -6.92 -4.71 -0.46
C SER A 60 -5.74 -5.42 0.19
N LEU A 61 -5.84 -5.71 1.49
CA LEU A 61 -4.78 -6.26 2.31
C LEU A 61 -5.30 -7.43 3.16
N GLU A 62 -4.46 -8.46 3.30
CA GLU A 62 -4.62 -9.54 4.28
C GLU A 62 -3.33 -9.73 5.07
N TYR A 63 -3.46 -10.29 6.27
CA TYR A 63 -2.35 -10.51 7.19
C TYR A 63 -1.98 -11.98 7.25
N LEU A 64 -0.71 -12.27 6.94
CA LEU A 64 -0.13 -13.61 7.03
C LEU A 64 0.92 -13.66 8.14
N ARG A 65 0.60 -14.37 9.24
CA ARG A 65 1.61 -14.76 10.20
C ARG A 65 2.21 -16.12 9.80
N LEU A 66 3.50 -16.10 9.48
CA LEU A 66 4.27 -17.29 9.15
C LEU A 66 4.80 -17.91 10.45
N ASP A 67 4.20 -19.00 10.89
CA ASP A 67 4.71 -19.78 12.03
C ASP A 67 6.03 -20.47 11.62
N LEU A 68 7.05 -20.44 12.50
CA LEU A 68 8.39 -20.91 12.18
C LEU A 68 8.43 -22.38 11.69
N ASN A 69 7.64 -23.26 12.29
CA ASN A 69 7.56 -24.67 11.88
C ASN A 69 6.93 -24.87 10.49
N LYS A 70 6.25 -23.88 9.92
CA LYS A 70 5.69 -23.94 8.57
C LYS A 70 6.69 -23.47 7.53
N ILE A 71 7.39 -22.37 7.81
CA ILE A 71 8.35 -21.80 6.85
C ILE A 71 9.75 -22.42 6.96
N PHE A 72 10.14 -22.92 8.13
CA PHE A 72 11.44 -23.52 8.39
C PHE A 72 11.29 -24.86 9.14
N PRO A 73 10.61 -25.87 8.54
CA PRO A 73 10.25 -27.13 9.22
C PRO A 73 11.47 -27.99 9.58
N GLU A 74 12.55 -27.95 8.78
CA GLU A 74 13.78 -28.73 8.97
C GLU A 74 15.01 -27.83 9.03
N LYS A 75 16.06 -28.25 9.72
CA LYS A 75 17.26 -27.48 10.06
C LYS A 75 17.92 -26.71 8.89
N ASN A 76 17.81 -27.23 7.67
CA ASN A 76 18.42 -26.64 6.47
C ASN A 76 17.44 -26.53 5.30
N PHE A 77 16.16 -26.76 5.53
CA PHE A 77 15.11 -26.70 4.53
C PHE A 77 14.10 -25.59 4.87
N ILE A 78 13.95 -24.64 3.93
CA ILE A 78 12.96 -23.57 4.00
C ILE A 78 11.86 -23.90 3.00
N ASP A 79 10.64 -24.02 3.48
CA ASP A 79 9.48 -24.30 2.63
C ASP A 79 8.99 -23.03 1.94
N VAL A 80 9.72 -22.64 0.90
CA VAL A 80 9.32 -21.48 0.07
C VAL A 80 8.01 -21.73 -0.68
N ASN A 81 7.62 -22.98 -0.93
CA ASN A 81 6.37 -23.30 -1.62
C ASN A 81 5.16 -22.97 -0.75
N TYR A 82 5.29 -23.15 0.57
CA TYR A 82 4.24 -22.74 1.49
C TYR A 82 3.92 -21.22 1.34
N LEU A 83 4.96 -20.38 1.38
CA LEU A 83 4.77 -18.93 1.20
C LEU A 83 4.30 -18.59 -0.22
N GLU A 84 4.82 -19.25 -1.24
CA GLU A 84 4.42 -19.02 -2.63
C GLU A 84 2.93 -19.31 -2.86
N ASN A 85 2.43 -20.41 -2.31
CA ASN A 85 1.00 -20.77 -2.39
C ASN A 85 0.12 -19.72 -1.71
N GLU A 86 0.53 -19.19 -0.57
CA GLU A 86 -0.20 -18.11 0.12
C GLU A 86 -0.21 -16.82 -0.70
N LEU A 87 0.93 -16.45 -1.31
CA LEU A 87 1.04 -15.28 -2.18
C LEU A 87 0.19 -15.39 -3.45
N GLU A 88 0.19 -16.53 -4.12
CA GLU A 88 -0.66 -16.76 -5.30
C GLU A 88 -2.15 -16.80 -4.91
N SER A 89 -2.49 -17.42 -3.79
CA SER A 89 -3.85 -17.41 -3.27
C SER A 89 -4.34 -15.99 -2.95
N ALA A 90 -3.51 -15.15 -2.36
CA ALA A 90 -3.80 -13.75 -2.11
C ALA A 90 -3.98 -12.95 -3.41
N LYS A 91 -3.08 -13.13 -4.38
CA LYS A 91 -3.18 -12.51 -5.71
C LYS A 91 -4.48 -12.88 -6.43
N ASN A 92 -4.92 -14.14 -6.34
CA ASN A 92 -6.19 -14.59 -6.90
C ASN A 92 -7.41 -13.92 -6.22
N ARG A 93 -7.30 -13.58 -4.93
CA ARG A 93 -8.28 -12.76 -4.21
C ARG A 93 -8.10 -11.25 -4.46
N LYS A 94 -7.09 -10.85 -5.24
CA LYS A 94 -6.76 -9.45 -5.56
C LYS A 94 -6.35 -8.62 -4.33
N VAL A 95 -5.68 -9.24 -3.38
CA VAL A 95 -5.16 -8.60 -2.16
C VAL A 95 -3.65 -8.78 -2.05
N GLN A 96 -2.98 -7.85 -1.37
CA GLN A 96 -1.56 -7.95 -1.03
C GLN A 96 -1.40 -8.41 0.41
N LEU A 97 -0.28 -9.05 0.72
CA LEU A 97 -0.04 -9.57 2.07
C LEU A 97 0.83 -8.64 2.90
N ILE A 98 0.47 -8.49 4.16
CA ILE A 98 1.35 -8.06 5.24
C ILE A 98 1.88 -9.33 5.88
N ILE A 99 3.20 -9.49 5.95
CA ILE A 99 3.82 -10.74 6.40
C ILE A 99 4.63 -10.51 7.66
N ARG A 100 4.41 -11.37 8.68
CA ARG A 100 5.20 -11.43 9.91
C ARG A 100 5.61 -12.88 10.18
N ILE A 101 6.91 -13.15 10.37
CA ILE A 101 7.38 -14.44 10.86
C ILE A 101 7.25 -14.45 12.37
N ALA A 102 6.59 -15.46 12.93
CA ALA A 102 6.56 -15.69 14.38
C ALA A 102 7.40 -16.91 14.72
N CYS A 103 8.37 -16.73 15.63
CA CYS A 103 9.18 -17.80 16.19
C CYS A 103 8.64 -18.30 17.53
N ASP A 104 7.72 -17.57 18.14
CA ASP A 104 7.09 -17.88 19.42
C ASP A 104 5.67 -17.30 19.45
N VAL A 105 4.68 -18.14 19.75
CA VAL A 105 3.28 -17.73 19.88
C VAL A 105 2.72 -18.30 21.17
N PRO A 106 2.57 -17.47 22.22
CA PRO A 106 1.98 -17.92 23.47
C PRO A 106 0.63 -18.63 23.27
N GLY A 107 0.48 -19.79 23.87
CA GLY A 107 -0.69 -20.63 23.69
C GLY A 107 -0.62 -21.61 22.50
N LYS A 108 0.50 -21.61 21.74
CA LYS A 108 0.70 -22.52 20.60
C LYS A 108 2.12 -23.05 20.53
N ASP A 109 2.25 -24.29 20.12
CA ASP A 109 3.56 -24.87 19.79
C ASP A 109 3.84 -24.71 18.30
N ILE A 110 4.66 -23.73 17.96
CA ILE A 110 5.07 -23.41 16.59
C ILE A 110 6.58 -23.62 16.36
N LEU A 111 7.30 -24.17 17.34
CA LEU A 111 8.70 -24.45 17.19
C LEU A 111 8.92 -25.74 16.37
N PRO A 112 9.77 -25.71 15.34
CA PRO A 112 10.13 -26.89 14.57
C PRO A 112 10.96 -27.87 15.42
N LEU A 113 10.89 -29.17 15.11
CA LEU A 113 11.59 -30.20 15.88
C LEU A 113 13.10 -29.94 15.98
N TRP A 114 13.73 -29.50 14.89
CA TRP A 114 15.16 -29.16 14.89
C TRP A 114 15.54 -28.07 15.91
N ALA A 115 14.65 -27.09 16.13
CA ALA A 115 14.91 -26.06 17.12
C ALA A 115 14.81 -26.63 18.55
N LYS A 116 13.80 -27.46 18.81
CA LYS A 116 13.58 -28.10 20.11
C LYS A 116 14.70 -29.06 20.50
N THR A 117 15.29 -29.76 19.56
CA THR A 117 16.33 -30.78 19.82
C THR A 117 17.76 -30.24 19.84
N ASN A 118 18.03 -29.13 19.17
CA ASN A 118 19.40 -28.61 19.04
C ASN A 118 19.69 -27.37 19.90
N PHE A 119 18.68 -26.74 20.48
CA PHE A 119 18.85 -25.50 21.24
C PHE A 119 18.21 -25.58 22.62
N LYS A 120 18.82 -24.86 23.55
CA LYS A 120 18.18 -24.61 24.85
C LYS A 120 16.94 -23.73 24.60
N LEU A 121 15.81 -24.13 25.15
CA LEU A 121 14.58 -23.36 25.14
C LEU A 121 14.37 -22.65 26.47
N ILE A 122 13.75 -21.50 26.43
CA ILE A 122 13.42 -20.69 27.60
C ILE A 122 11.96 -20.90 27.97
N PRO A 123 11.65 -21.54 29.14
CA PRO A 123 10.28 -21.76 29.55
C PRO A 123 9.62 -20.46 30.03
N TYR A 124 8.30 -20.36 29.80
CA TYR A 124 7.46 -19.30 30.39
C TYR A 124 6.03 -19.84 30.59
N ILE A 125 5.31 -19.21 31.51
CA ILE A 125 3.91 -19.55 31.83
C ILE A 125 3.01 -18.52 31.12
N TYR A 126 1.98 -19.00 30.41
CA TYR A 126 1.00 -18.15 29.77
C TYR A 126 -0.30 -18.05 30.58
N LYS A 127 -1.27 -17.29 30.10
CA LYS A 127 -2.56 -16.99 30.77
C LYS A 127 -3.42 -18.21 31.10
N ASP A 128 -3.21 -19.32 30.41
CA ASP A 128 -3.86 -20.65 30.65
C ASP A 128 -3.14 -21.51 31.69
N ASN A 129 -2.14 -20.94 32.38
CA ASN A 129 -1.27 -21.62 33.34
C ASN A 129 -0.48 -22.81 32.76
N GLN A 130 -0.34 -22.89 31.42
CA GLN A 130 0.52 -23.87 30.78
C GLN A 130 1.92 -23.33 30.54
N THR A 131 2.91 -24.25 30.51
CA THR A 131 4.29 -23.93 30.18
C THR A 131 4.48 -23.97 28.67
N TYR A 132 4.94 -22.88 28.11
CA TYR A 132 5.37 -22.75 26.73
C TYR A 132 6.86 -22.45 26.66
N TYR A 133 7.43 -22.47 25.44
CA TYR A 133 8.85 -22.35 25.26
C TYR A 133 9.17 -21.32 24.18
N SER A 134 10.10 -20.43 24.48
CA SER A 134 10.70 -19.51 23.53
C SER A 134 12.11 -19.95 23.17
N LEU A 135 12.61 -19.46 22.05
CA LEU A 135 14.01 -19.64 21.64
C LEU A 135 14.95 -18.80 22.53
N ASP A 136 16.13 -19.33 22.82
CA ASP A 136 17.22 -18.52 23.42
C ASP A 136 17.93 -17.73 22.31
N TYR A 137 17.43 -16.53 22.03
CA TYR A 137 17.97 -15.65 20.97
C TYR A 137 19.40 -15.17 21.25
N ASN A 138 19.93 -15.32 22.47
CA ASN A 138 21.34 -15.01 22.75
C ASN A 138 22.30 -16.09 22.21
N ASN A 139 21.79 -17.17 21.62
CA ASN A 139 22.58 -18.23 21.02
C ASN A 139 22.99 -17.88 19.58
N GLU A 140 24.30 -17.67 19.35
CA GLU A 140 24.84 -17.28 18.04
C GLU A 140 24.58 -18.33 16.91
N THR A 141 24.53 -19.62 17.24
CA THR A 141 24.20 -20.66 16.26
C THR A 141 22.73 -20.55 15.83
N LEU A 142 21.82 -20.26 16.75
CA LEU A 142 20.41 -19.96 16.43
C LEU A 142 20.31 -18.72 15.55
N LEU A 143 21.02 -17.64 15.90
CA LEU A 143 21.02 -16.41 15.12
C LEU A 143 21.50 -16.68 13.67
N SER A 144 22.52 -17.53 13.50
CA SER A 144 22.98 -17.92 12.17
C SER A 144 21.92 -18.67 11.35
N LYS A 145 21.03 -19.45 12.01
CA LYS A 145 19.90 -20.10 11.33
C LYS A 145 18.79 -19.11 10.94
N LEU A 146 18.52 -18.13 11.79
CA LEU A 146 17.58 -17.05 11.47
C LEU A 146 18.11 -16.14 10.33
N ASP A 147 19.42 -15.82 10.33
CA ASP A 147 20.06 -15.10 9.22
C ASP A 147 19.95 -15.88 7.90
N TYR A 148 20.19 -17.22 7.96
CA TYR A 148 20.01 -18.08 6.77
C TYR A 148 18.55 -18.04 6.26
N LEU A 149 17.56 -18.17 7.13
CA LEU A 149 16.13 -18.05 6.78
C LEU A 149 15.85 -16.73 6.09
N LEU A 150 16.18 -15.61 6.74
CA LEU A 150 15.94 -14.27 6.21
C LEU A 150 16.65 -14.00 4.89
N LYS A 151 17.89 -14.50 4.74
CA LYS A 151 18.66 -14.42 3.49
C LYS A 151 17.94 -15.13 2.33
N GLN A 152 17.43 -16.34 2.54
CA GLN A 152 16.75 -17.08 1.48
C GLN A 152 15.42 -16.42 1.10
N LEU A 153 14.63 -15.98 2.09
CA LEU A 153 13.37 -15.28 1.85
C LEU A 153 13.60 -13.93 1.18
N GLY A 154 14.56 -13.13 1.65
CA GLY A 154 14.87 -11.84 1.05
C GLY A 154 15.37 -11.96 -0.39
N LYS A 155 16.21 -12.99 -0.69
CA LYS A 155 16.66 -13.25 -2.06
C LYS A 155 15.49 -13.49 -3.03
N LYS A 156 14.42 -14.15 -2.57
CA LYS A 156 13.28 -14.50 -3.43
C LYS A 156 12.18 -13.45 -3.43
N TYR A 157 11.94 -12.80 -2.29
CA TYR A 157 10.72 -12.02 -2.07
C TYR A 157 10.93 -10.52 -1.79
N ASP A 158 12.17 -10.03 -1.64
CA ASP A 158 12.39 -8.60 -1.45
C ASP A 158 12.02 -7.79 -2.70
N GLY A 159 10.97 -6.98 -2.61
CA GLY A 159 10.38 -6.24 -3.72
C GLY A 159 9.32 -7.01 -4.50
N ASP A 160 8.86 -8.16 -4.03
CA ASP A 160 7.70 -8.85 -4.60
C ASP A 160 6.44 -8.00 -4.37
N GLY A 161 5.83 -7.56 -5.46
CA GLY A 161 4.66 -6.67 -5.40
C GLY A 161 3.42 -7.28 -4.74
N ARG A 162 3.37 -8.60 -4.52
CA ARG A 162 2.29 -9.27 -3.77
C ARG A 162 2.41 -9.04 -2.26
N ILE A 163 3.59 -8.55 -1.78
CA ILE A 163 3.87 -8.24 -0.38
C ILE A 163 3.77 -6.73 -0.18
N ALA A 164 2.81 -6.31 0.62
CA ALA A 164 2.59 -4.91 0.95
C ALA A 164 3.61 -4.39 1.97
N PHE A 165 3.79 -5.14 3.07
CA PHE A 165 4.69 -4.79 4.16
C PHE A 165 5.30 -6.05 4.76
N TRP A 166 6.56 -5.93 5.18
CA TRP A 166 7.28 -6.95 5.93
C TRP A 166 7.39 -6.50 7.39
N GLU A 167 6.63 -7.11 8.27
CA GLU A 167 6.77 -6.84 9.70
C GLU A 167 7.90 -7.66 10.30
N LEU A 168 8.81 -6.99 11.01
CA LEU A 168 9.97 -7.60 11.64
C LEU A 168 9.49 -8.49 12.79
N GLY A 169 9.39 -9.80 12.53
CA GLY A 169 8.72 -10.73 13.42
C GLY A 169 9.55 -11.88 13.93
N THR A 170 10.81 -11.99 13.56
CA THR A 170 11.70 -13.12 13.93
C THR A 170 12.16 -13.11 15.38
N TYR A 171 11.65 -12.20 16.21
CA TYR A 171 11.98 -12.07 17.62
C TYR A 171 10.73 -11.83 18.49
N GLY A 172 10.67 -12.59 19.60
CA GLY A 172 9.71 -12.39 20.68
C GLY A 172 8.33 -13.00 20.47
N HIS A 173 7.48 -12.85 21.47
CA HIS A 173 6.11 -13.34 21.44
C HIS A 173 5.34 -12.76 20.26
N TRP A 174 4.62 -13.59 19.53
CA TRP A 174 3.89 -13.28 18.28
C TRP A 174 4.73 -12.58 17.19
N GLY A 175 6.06 -12.54 17.36
CA GLY A 175 6.95 -11.74 16.52
C GLY A 175 6.89 -10.24 16.80
N GLU A 176 6.58 -9.82 18.01
CA GLU A 176 6.30 -8.41 18.36
C GLU A 176 7.43 -7.71 19.13
N TYR A 177 8.64 -8.20 19.02
CA TYR A 177 9.84 -7.61 19.65
C TYR A 177 9.77 -7.48 21.18
N HIS A 178 9.00 -8.34 21.85
CA HIS A 178 8.96 -8.41 23.31
C HIS A 178 8.87 -9.86 23.80
N MET A 179 9.29 -10.08 25.04
CA MET A 179 9.24 -11.36 25.73
C MET A 179 8.59 -11.16 27.12
N THR A 180 7.37 -10.61 27.13
CA THR A 180 6.68 -10.17 28.37
C THR A 180 6.48 -11.31 29.39
N TYR A 181 6.27 -12.54 28.92
CA TYR A 181 6.03 -13.70 29.78
C TYR A 181 7.32 -14.40 30.25
N VAL A 182 8.46 -14.08 29.62
CA VAL A 182 9.76 -14.65 30.00
C VAL A 182 10.36 -13.87 31.18
N ASN A 183 10.99 -14.58 32.14
CA ASN A 183 11.69 -13.96 33.24
C ASN A 183 12.74 -12.95 32.72
N LYS A 184 12.79 -11.77 33.31
CA LYS A 184 13.66 -10.65 32.89
C LYS A 184 15.13 -11.05 32.78
N THR A 185 15.64 -11.91 33.66
CA THR A 185 17.03 -12.39 33.64
C THR A 185 17.36 -13.33 32.48
N LEU A 186 16.33 -13.90 31.81
CA LEU A 186 16.45 -14.81 30.68
C LEU A 186 16.07 -14.14 29.35
N GLN A 187 15.72 -12.86 29.37
CA GLN A 187 15.37 -12.14 28.18
C GLN A 187 16.58 -11.86 27.28
N THR A 188 16.30 -11.62 26.03
CA THR A 188 17.29 -11.27 25.00
C THR A 188 17.90 -9.90 25.30
N THR A 189 19.22 -9.79 25.14
CA THR A 189 19.93 -8.51 25.29
C THR A 189 19.57 -7.53 24.18
N ASP A 190 19.71 -6.22 24.43
CA ASP A 190 19.43 -5.21 23.40
C ASP A 190 20.43 -5.30 22.24
N GLU A 191 21.67 -5.73 22.49
CA GLU A 191 22.63 -6.02 21.43
C GLU A 191 22.13 -7.12 20.50
N THR A 192 21.63 -8.22 21.04
CA THR A 192 21.05 -9.32 20.24
C THR A 192 19.79 -8.88 19.50
N LYS A 193 18.89 -8.13 20.13
CA LYS A 193 17.72 -7.54 19.44
C LYS A 193 18.14 -6.70 18.25
N LYS A 194 19.20 -5.87 18.41
CA LYS A 194 19.77 -5.06 17.34
C LYS A 194 20.39 -5.89 16.23
N LYS A 195 21.05 -7.02 16.54
CA LYS A 195 21.54 -7.97 15.54
C LYS A 195 20.37 -8.53 14.69
N ILE A 196 19.29 -8.98 15.34
CA ILE A 196 18.12 -9.53 14.65
C ILE A 196 17.44 -8.47 13.77
N LEU A 197 17.30 -7.24 14.27
CA LEU A 197 16.81 -6.10 13.50
C LEU A 197 17.63 -5.89 12.22
N LYS A 198 18.95 -5.81 12.36
CA LYS A 198 19.88 -5.62 11.23
C LYS A 198 19.83 -6.76 10.20
N MET A 199 19.62 -8.01 10.65
CA MET A 199 19.44 -9.15 9.73
C MET A 199 18.21 -8.95 8.84
N ASN A 200 17.07 -8.55 9.40
CA ASN A 200 15.86 -8.28 8.63
C ASN A 200 16.11 -7.17 7.59
N LEU A 201 16.61 -6.02 8.01
CA LEU A 201 16.86 -4.87 7.12
C LEU A 201 17.95 -5.12 6.07
N LYS A 202 18.86 -6.05 6.32
CA LYS A 202 19.89 -6.46 5.36
C LYS A 202 19.29 -7.13 4.13
N TYR A 203 18.23 -7.92 4.32
CA TYR A 203 17.67 -8.76 3.27
C TYR A 203 16.34 -8.25 2.69
N PHE A 204 15.65 -7.37 3.40
CA PHE A 204 14.43 -6.70 2.92
C PHE A 204 14.70 -5.19 2.81
N ARG A 205 15.10 -4.75 1.61
CA ARG A 205 15.51 -3.37 1.31
C ARG A 205 14.53 -2.63 0.40
N LYS A 206 13.76 -3.38 -0.41
CA LYS A 206 12.77 -2.86 -1.36
C LYS A 206 11.36 -2.93 -0.78
N THR A 207 11.07 -4.02 -0.09
CA THR A 207 9.80 -4.19 0.64
C THR A 207 9.87 -3.38 1.93
N LEU A 208 8.87 -2.54 2.16
CA LEU A 208 8.81 -1.71 3.36
C LEU A 208 8.75 -2.57 4.62
N SER A 209 9.69 -2.31 5.51
CA SER A 209 9.82 -3.02 6.79
C SER A 209 9.20 -2.22 7.92
N LEU A 210 8.42 -2.89 8.78
CA LEU A 210 7.78 -2.27 9.95
C LEU A 210 8.22 -3.00 11.22
N ILE A 211 8.42 -2.26 12.31
CA ILE A 211 8.65 -2.80 13.66
C ILE A 211 7.58 -2.30 14.62
N ARG A 212 7.29 -3.07 15.68
CA ARG A 212 6.14 -2.80 16.57
C ARG A 212 6.07 -1.38 17.13
N LYS A 213 7.19 -0.78 17.49
CA LYS A 213 7.22 0.57 18.08
C LYS A 213 8.59 1.23 17.98
N PRO A 214 8.65 2.55 18.04
CA PRO A 214 9.92 3.28 18.14
C PRO A 214 10.67 2.95 19.44
N GLU A 215 11.93 2.57 19.30
CA GLU A 215 12.87 2.33 20.41
C GLU A 215 14.25 2.85 20.04
N GLU A 216 15.14 3.04 21.03
CA GLU A 216 16.51 3.51 20.80
C GLU A 216 17.28 2.62 19.80
N ILE A 217 17.01 1.31 19.78
CA ILE A 217 17.66 0.36 18.88
C ILE A 217 17.29 0.53 17.42
N ASN A 218 16.14 1.18 17.11
CA ASN A 218 15.60 1.28 15.76
C ASN A 218 15.35 2.72 15.26
N LYS A 219 15.56 3.74 16.10
CA LYS A 219 15.25 5.12 15.75
C LYS A 219 15.96 5.66 14.51
N ASN A 220 17.17 5.17 14.23
CA ASN A 220 17.99 5.59 13.09
C ASN A 220 17.89 4.64 11.88
N GLU A 221 17.05 3.62 11.93
CA GLU A 221 16.91 2.64 10.85
C GLU A 221 15.87 3.06 9.81
N THR A 222 16.05 2.59 8.58
CA THR A 222 15.12 2.83 7.46
C THR A 222 13.92 1.89 7.53
N LEU A 223 12.99 2.15 8.44
CA LEU A 223 11.79 1.35 8.69
C LEU A 223 10.66 2.21 9.25
N GLY A 224 9.43 1.72 9.06
CA GLY A 224 8.24 2.27 9.68
C GLY A 224 7.83 1.51 10.96
N TYR A 225 6.64 1.79 11.43
CA TYR A 225 6.17 1.23 12.68
C TYR A 225 4.78 0.61 12.55
N TYR A 226 4.46 -0.31 13.46
CA TYR A 226 3.10 -0.75 13.70
C TYR A 226 2.81 -0.80 15.21
N HIS A 227 1.52 -0.68 15.57
CA HIS A 227 1.11 -0.70 16.97
C HIS A 227 -0.22 -1.43 17.13
N ASP A 228 -0.29 -2.33 18.12
CA ASP A 228 -1.45 -3.19 18.34
C ASP A 228 -2.43 -2.61 19.39
N PHE A 229 -2.46 -1.29 19.52
CA PHE A 229 -3.26 -0.57 20.51
C PHE A 229 -3.90 0.73 19.96
N PHE A 230 -4.21 0.73 18.65
CA PHE A 230 -4.76 1.92 17.98
C PHE A 230 -6.15 2.27 18.51
N ALA A 231 -6.41 3.54 18.74
CA ALA A 231 -7.62 4.08 19.38
C ALA A 231 -7.86 3.54 20.81
N GLY A 232 -6.81 3.07 21.49
CA GLY A 232 -6.87 2.65 22.90
C GLY A 232 -6.81 3.84 23.86
N ILE A 233 -7.58 3.80 24.94
CA ILE A 233 -7.70 4.89 25.92
C ILE A 233 -6.49 4.94 26.88
N ASP A 234 -5.70 3.90 26.97
CA ASP A 234 -4.60 3.80 27.93
C ASP A 234 -3.36 4.56 27.45
N TYR A 235 -3.09 5.71 28.08
CA TYR A 235 -1.95 6.56 27.78
C TYR A 235 -0.58 5.85 27.92
N ASP A 236 -0.44 4.92 28.85
CA ASP A 236 0.84 4.21 29.06
C ASP A 236 1.19 3.30 27.88
N ASN A 237 0.20 2.92 27.09
CA ASN A 237 0.37 2.16 25.85
C ASN A 237 0.26 3.03 24.59
N SER A 238 0.09 4.35 24.72
CA SER A 238 0.01 5.23 23.56
C SER A 238 1.34 5.31 22.81
N MET A 239 1.28 5.47 21.49
CA MET A 239 2.47 5.64 20.65
C MET A 239 3.22 6.95 20.93
N ASP A 240 2.55 7.95 21.48
CA ASP A 240 3.15 9.25 21.82
C ASP A 240 4.41 9.11 22.67
N LYS A 241 4.33 8.28 23.69
CA LYS A 241 5.44 8.00 24.60
C LYS A 241 6.69 7.52 23.85
N TYR A 242 6.49 6.69 22.84
CA TYR A 242 7.59 6.12 22.05
C TYR A 242 8.12 7.13 21.03
N PHE A 243 7.24 7.79 20.29
CA PHE A 243 7.62 8.82 19.31
C PHE A 243 8.34 10.00 19.96
N ASN A 244 7.84 10.51 21.09
CA ASN A 244 8.47 11.60 21.83
C ASN A 244 9.88 11.23 22.32
N ARG A 245 10.05 10.01 22.84
CA ARG A 245 11.35 9.55 23.33
C ARG A 245 12.38 9.39 22.23
N THR A 246 11.97 8.94 21.06
CA THR A 246 12.88 8.65 19.94
C THR A 246 12.98 9.77 18.92
N ASN A 247 12.07 10.75 18.96
CA ASN A 247 11.93 11.82 17.97
C ASN A 247 11.84 11.31 16.53
N THR A 248 10.89 10.41 16.29
CA THR A 248 10.72 9.73 14.97
C THR A 248 9.33 9.91 14.36
N TRP A 249 8.70 11.04 14.63
CA TRP A 249 7.35 11.39 14.15
C TRP A 249 7.20 11.42 12.62
N GLU A 250 8.29 11.68 11.91
CA GLU A 250 8.31 11.74 10.44
C GLU A 250 8.27 10.35 9.76
N LYS A 251 8.70 9.30 10.48
CA LYS A 251 8.84 7.96 9.87
C LYS A 251 7.56 7.33 9.33
N PRO A 252 6.39 7.49 9.96
CA PRO A 252 5.12 7.06 9.37
C PRO A 252 4.90 7.57 7.94
N LEU A 253 5.26 8.82 7.66
CA LEU A 253 5.10 9.42 6.34
C LEU A 253 6.18 8.98 5.33
N ILE A 254 7.29 8.41 5.79
CA ILE A 254 8.39 7.98 4.91
C ILE A 254 8.36 6.46 4.67
N TYR A 255 8.09 5.68 5.70
CA TYR A 255 8.24 4.22 5.71
C TYR A 255 6.95 3.46 6.01
N GLY A 256 5.88 4.16 6.34
CA GLY A 256 4.58 3.58 6.66
C GLY A 256 4.33 3.37 8.16
N PHE A 257 3.04 3.34 8.47
CA PHE A 257 2.50 3.01 9.79
C PHE A 257 1.28 2.12 9.65
N GLY A 258 1.16 1.13 10.52
CA GLY A 258 0.03 0.24 10.60
C GLY A 258 -0.19 -0.28 12.02
N GLY A 259 -0.92 -1.38 12.13
CA GLY A 259 -1.12 -2.04 13.41
C GLY A 259 -2.49 -2.66 13.57
N GLU A 260 -2.94 -2.75 14.81
CA GLU A 260 -4.24 -3.31 15.19
C GLU A 260 -5.06 -2.29 15.98
N ILE A 261 -6.35 -2.17 15.66
CA ILE A 261 -7.29 -1.49 16.55
C ILE A 261 -7.28 -2.23 17.89
N TYR A 262 -7.21 -1.48 18.99
CA TYR A 262 -7.16 -2.08 20.32
C TYR A 262 -8.18 -3.22 20.46
N PRO A 263 -7.75 -4.46 20.73
CA PRO A 263 -8.62 -5.63 20.64
C PRO A 263 -9.92 -5.54 21.44
N ASN A 264 -9.89 -4.82 22.59
CA ASN A 264 -11.08 -4.73 23.46
C ASN A 264 -12.19 -3.85 22.91
N ILE A 265 -11.88 -2.94 21.98
CA ILE A 265 -12.87 -2.00 21.41
C ILE A 265 -13.24 -2.32 19.96
N GLN A 266 -12.67 -3.34 19.32
CA GLN A 266 -12.90 -3.62 17.89
C GLN A 266 -14.38 -3.79 17.52
N ASN A 267 -15.22 -4.26 18.43
CA ASN A 267 -16.66 -4.43 18.19
C ASN A 267 -17.47 -3.14 18.31
N GLU A 268 -16.90 -2.05 18.83
CA GLU A 268 -17.64 -0.83 19.14
C GLU A 268 -16.93 0.45 18.70
N VAL A 269 -15.71 0.34 18.14
CA VAL A 269 -14.88 1.48 17.77
C VAL A 269 -15.55 2.47 16.81
N PHE A 270 -16.41 2.01 15.92
CA PHE A 270 -17.18 2.84 14.98
C PHE A 270 -18.66 2.96 15.35
N GLY A 271 -19.06 2.43 16.51
CA GLY A 271 -20.41 2.50 17.04
C GLY A 271 -20.58 3.50 18.18
N LYS A 272 -19.50 3.91 18.84
CA LYS A 272 -19.50 4.84 19.96
C LYS A 272 -18.73 6.11 19.59
N GLU A 273 -19.34 7.27 19.82
CA GLU A 273 -18.77 8.57 19.45
C GLU A 273 -17.39 8.82 20.06
N GLU A 274 -17.20 8.46 21.32
CA GLU A 274 -15.90 8.59 22.02
C GLU A 274 -14.75 7.86 21.31
N TYR A 275 -15.00 6.65 20.82
CA TYR A 275 -13.97 5.87 20.10
C TYR A 275 -13.82 6.33 18.67
N ILE A 276 -14.89 6.79 18.00
CA ILE A 276 -14.80 7.37 16.65
C ILE A 276 -13.88 8.59 16.69
N LYS A 277 -14.10 9.49 17.66
CA LYS A 277 -13.28 10.68 17.85
C LYS A 277 -11.81 10.34 18.11
N LEU A 278 -11.56 9.41 19.03
CA LEU A 278 -10.19 8.95 19.33
C LEU A 278 -9.53 8.30 18.12
N PHE A 279 -10.28 7.50 17.34
CA PHE A 279 -9.79 6.91 16.11
C PHE A 279 -9.39 7.97 15.07
N GLU A 280 -10.19 9.03 14.91
CA GLU A 280 -9.88 10.14 14.01
C GLU A 280 -8.65 10.91 14.47
N GLU A 281 -8.56 11.26 15.77
CA GLU A 281 -7.40 11.94 16.36
C GLU A 281 -6.10 11.14 16.14
N ASP A 282 -6.11 9.84 16.44
CA ASP A 282 -4.97 8.95 16.23
C ASP A 282 -4.63 8.80 14.74
N THR A 283 -5.63 8.81 13.86
CA THR A 283 -5.45 8.71 12.42
C THR A 283 -4.70 9.93 11.87
N PHE A 284 -5.06 11.13 12.26
CA PHE A 284 -4.32 12.33 11.85
C PHE A 284 -2.93 12.43 12.48
N LYS A 285 -2.74 11.83 13.64
CA LYS A 285 -1.49 11.90 14.40
C LYS A 285 -0.45 10.88 13.94
N TYR A 286 -0.86 9.64 13.71
CA TYR A 286 0.06 8.54 13.42
C TYR A 286 0.10 8.14 11.95
N HIS A 287 -0.76 8.70 11.11
CA HIS A 287 -0.80 8.47 9.66
C HIS A 287 -0.91 6.99 9.25
N PRO A 288 -1.87 6.21 9.79
CA PRO A 288 -1.98 4.79 9.50
C PRO A 288 -2.33 4.55 8.03
N THR A 289 -1.66 3.55 7.46
CA THR A 289 -1.95 3.03 6.13
C THR A 289 -2.89 1.84 6.21
N PHE A 290 -2.72 0.99 7.21
CA PHE A 290 -3.58 -0.16 7.45
C PHE A 290 -3.82 -0.39 8.93
N LEU A 291 -4.96 -1.00 9.26
CA LEU A 291 -5.28 -1.42 10.63
C LEU A 291 -5.98 -2.77 10.63
N PHE A 292 -5.49 -3.65 11.46
CA PHE A 292 -6.07 -4.97 11.67
C PHE A 292 -7.37 -4.85 12.49
N HIS A 293 -8.47 -5.40 11.95
CA HIS A 293 -9.81 -5.31 12.54
C HIS A 293 -10.51 -6.66 12.50
N ASN A 294 -9.84 -7.70 13.02
CA ASN A 294 -10.27 -9.10 12.83
C ASN A 294 -11.63 -9.43 13.45
N ARG A 295 -11.96 -8.87 14.62
CA ARG A 295 -13.24 -9.14 15.30
C ARG A 295 -14.45 -8.67 14.52
N PHE A 296 -14.31 -7.59 13.76
CA PHE A 296 -15.36 -7.11 12.84
C PHE A 296 -15.76 -8.22 11.87
N TYR A 297 -14.81 -8.84 11.20
CA TYR A 297 -15.10 -9.86 10.19
C TYR A 297 -15.75 -11.13 10.74
N SER A 298 -15.59 -11.43 12.02
CA SER A 298 -16.21 -12.59 12.67
C SER A 298 -17.58 -12.31 13.28
N LYS A 299 -17.91 -11.02 13.58
CA LYS A 299 -19.10 -10.62 14.35
C LYS A 299 -19.90 -9.47 13.73
N TYR A 300 -19.70 -9.14 12.45
CA TYR A 300 -20.27 -7.94 11.81
C TYR A 300 -21.80 -7.86 11.91
N LYS A 301 -22.51 -9.00 11.90
CA LYS A 301 -23.98 -9.01 12.04
C LYS A 301 -24.42 -8.47 13.40
N ASP A 302 -23.88 -9.02 14.48
CA ASP A 302 -24.19 -8.60 15.86
C ASP A 302 -23.81 -7.13 16.09
N ILE A 303 -22.69 -6.69 15.46
CA ILE A 303 -22.21 -5.31 15.53
C ILE A 303 -23.20 -4.35 14.86
N PHE A 304 -23.72 -4.69 13.67
CA PHE A 304 -24.67 -3.83 12.94
C PHE A 304 -26.02 -3.74 13.61
N GLU A 305 -26.49 -4.83 14.22
CA GLU A 305 -27.72 -4.80 15.03
C GLU A 305 -27.57 -3.84 16.21
N LYS A 306 -26.41 -3.84 16.86
CA LYS A 306 -26.14 -2.99 18.02
C LYS A 306 -25.84 -1.54 17.64
N TYR A 307 -25.16 -1.31 16.52
CA TYR A 307 -24.67 0.00 16.08
C TYR A 307 -25.03 0.23 14.59
N PRO A 308 -26.19 0.79 14.26
CA PRO A 308 -26.64 0.95 12.86
C PRO A 308 -25.70 1.78 11.98
N THR A 309 -25.00 2.77 12.55
CA THR A 309 -24.05 3.65 11.83
C THR A 309 -22.63 3.11 11.74
N PHE A 310 -22.36 1.93 12.31
CA PHE A 310 -21.01 1.37 12.40
C PHE A 310 -20.33 1.24 11.04
N LEU A 311 -21.05 0.72 10.06
CA LEU A 311 -20.48 0.51 8.71
C LEU A 311 -20.15 1.83 8.02
N GLU A 312 -21.01 2.83 8.15
CA GLU A 312 -20.78 4.16 7.58
C GLU A 312 -19.52 4.79 8.16
N ASN A 313 -19.40 4.81 9.50
CA ASN A 313 -18.24 5.37 10.19
C ASN A 313 -16.96 4.60 9.86
N ARG A 314 -17.02 3.26 9.79
CA ARG A 314 -15.89 2.43 9.36
C ARG A 314 -15.45 2.75 7.93
N ASN A 315 -16.39 2.95 7.02
CA ASN A 315 -16.07 3.29 5.63
C ASN A 315 -15.44 4.69 5.53
N LYS A 316 -15.91 5.66 6.29
CA LYS A 316 -15.28 7.00 6.41
C LYS A 316 -13.84 6.87 6.91
N ALA A 317 -13.61 6.08 7.95
CA ALA A 317 -12.29 5.80 8.50
C ALA A 317 -11.36 5.13 7.47
N GLU A 318 -11.85 4.15 6.69
CA GLU A 318 -11.06 3.49 5.65
C GLU A 318 -10.65 4.45 4.52
N ARG A 319 -11.52 5.36 4.13
CA ARG A 319 -11.21 6.39 3.13
C ARG A 319 -10.14 7.36 3.62
N LEU A 320 -10.15 7.68 4.91
CA LEU A 320 -9.19 8.60 5.53
C LEU A 320 -7.80 7.98 5.66
N MET A 321 -7.70 6.70 6.06
CA MET A 321 -6.42 5.99 6.20
C MET A 321 -5.64 5.93 4.88
N GLY A 322 -4.30 5.92 4.98
CA GLY A 322 -3.41 5.85 3.83
C GLY A 322 -3.55 7.05 2.90
N TYR A 323 -3.31 6.83 1.62
CA TYR A 323 -3.52 7.82 0.57
C TYR A 323 -4.99 7.88 0.11
N ASN A 324 -5.41 9.05 -0.36
CA ASN A 324 -6.69 9.24 -1.04
C ASN A 324 -6.52 10.32 -2.11
N TYR A 325 -6.26 9.90 -3.34
CA TYR A 325 -5.98 10.81 -4.45
C TYR A 325 -7.27 11.32 -5.10
N TYR A 326 -7.28 12.63 -5.34
CA TYR A 326 -8.33 13.36 -6.01
C TYR A 326 -7.74 14.23 -7.11
N ALA A 327 -8.22 14.07 -8.34
CA ALA A 327 -7.90 14.95 -9.45
C ALA A 327 -8.76 16.22 -9.36
N ILE A 328 -8.11 17.38 -9.27
CA ILE A 328 -8.79 18.68 -9.14
C ILE A 328 -9.23 19.17 -10.51
N ASN A 329 -8.27 19.30 -11.43
CA ASN A 329 -8.50 19.70 -12.80
C ASN A 329 -7.46 19.11 -13.73
N GLY A 330 -7.76 19.14 -15.02
CA GLY A 330 -6.88 18.69 -16.08
C GLY A 330 -6.85 19.66 -17.26
N LYS A 331 -5.72 19.69 -17.96
CA LYS A 331 -5.54 20.38 -19.22
C LYS A 331 -4.99 19.41 -20.24
N VAL A 332 -5.69 19.28 -21.35
CA VAL A 332 -5.26 18.50 -22.51
C VAL A 332 -5.03 19.48 -23.68
N LYS A 333 -3.80 19.54 -24.19
CA LYS A 333 -3.46 20.31 -25.39
C LYS A 333 -3.16 19.34 -26.51
N ILE A 334 -3.90 19.43 -27.59
CA ILE A 334 -3.71 18.62 -28.78
C ILE A 334 -3.06 19.52 -29.84
N GLU A 335 -1.95 19.09 -30.39
CA GLU A 335 -1.21 19.73 -31.46
C GLU A 335 -1.34 18.85 -32.72
N GLU A 336 -2.12 19.33 -33.68
CA GLU A 336 -2.37 18.59 -34.91
C GLU A 336 -1.25 18.86 -35.94
N PHE A 337 -0.62 17.79 -36.39
CA PHE A 337 0.38 17.81 -37.45
C PHE A 337 -0.05 16.83 -38.57
N LYS A 338 0.46 17.01 -39.77
CA LYS A 338 0.23 16.10 -40.89
C LYS A 338 0.95 14.76 -40.66
N ASN A 339 0.42 13.67 -41.22
CA ASN A 339 1.04 12.35 -41.30
C ASN A 339 1.16 11.64 -39.93
N ASN A 340 0.14 11.63 -39.11
CA ASN A 340 0.11 10.97 -37.80
C ASN A 340 1.22 11.42 -36.82
N LYS A 341 1.68 12.68 -36.93
CA LYS A 341 2.67 13.26 -36.04
C LYS A 341 2.04 14.12 -34.94
N ASN A 342 0.74 13.94 -34.70
CA ASN A 342 0.01 14.71 -33.69
C ASN A 342 0.56 14.43 -32.30
N LYS A 343 0.39 15.39 -31.41
CA LYS A 343 0.82 15.31 -30.01
C LYS A 343 -0.33 15.64 -29.09
N ILE A 344 -0.39 14.92 -27.97
CA ILE A 344 -1.30 15.23 -26.85
C ILE A 344 -0.44 15.52 -25.63
N ASN A 345 -0.51 16.74 -25.11
CA ASN A 345 0.13 17.14 -23.88
C ASN A 345 -0.93 17.15 -22.77
N ILE A 346 -0.67 16.44 -21.71
CA ILE A 346 -1.59 16.20 -20.60
C ILE A 346 -0.98 16.82 -19.35
N SER A 347 -1.76 17.56 -18.59
CA SER A 347 -1.40 18.04 -17.25
C SER A 347 -2.60 17.86 -16.33
N ILE A 348 -2.42 17.10 -15.25
CA ILE A 348 -3.49 16.83 -14.27
C ILE A 348 -2.99 17.25 -12.90
N LYS A 349 -3.76 18.11 -12.24
CA LYS A 349 -3.48 18.51 -10.86
C LYS A 349 -4.15 17.52 -9.90
N ILE A 350 -3.34 16.82 -9.10
CA ILE A 350 -3.75 15.82 -8.12
C ILE A 350 -3.54 16.35 -6.72
N LYS A 351 -4.44 16.01 -5.80
CA LYS A 351 -4.29 16.23 -4.35
C LYS A 351 -4.40 14.91 -3.59
N ASN A 352 -3.57 14.72 -2.56
CA ASN A 352 -3.74 13.64 -1.60
C ASN A 352 -4.59 14.14 -0.42
N LYS A 353 -5.79 13.59 -0.24
CA LYS A 353 -6.70 13.88 0.88
C LYS A 353 -6.62 12.86 2.01
N GLY A 354 -5.85 11.79 1.83
CA GLY A 354 -5.59 10.81 2.87
C GLY A 354 -4.56 11.31 3.88
N VAL A 355 -4.33 10.53 4.92
CA VAL A 355 -3.40 10.89 6.01
C VAL A 355 -1.96 10.42 5.77
N ALA A 356 -1.71 9.61 4.75
CA ALA A 356 -0.39 9.10 4.42
C ALA A 356 -0.11 9.18 2.91
N PRO A 357 1.16 9.17 2.47
CA PRO A 357 1.48 9.09 1.04
C PRO A 357 1.35 7.65 0.53
N PHE A 358 1.46 7.49 -0.78
CA PHE A 358 1.73 6.19 -1.40
C PHE A 358 3.24 5.91 -1.36
N TYR A 359 3.66 4.74 -0.95
CA TYR A 359 5.07 4.48 -0.63
C TYR A 359 5.87 3.79 -1.74
N TYR A 360 5.22 3.19 -2.74
CA TYR A 360 5.87 2.42 -3.82
C TYR A 360 5.87 3.16 -5.15
N GLU A 361 6.82 2.81 -6.02
CA GLU A 361 6.94 3.41 -7.35
C GLU A 361 6.09 2.66 -8.37
N TRP A 362 4.76 2.86 -8.32
CA TRP A 362 3.88 2.31 -9.34
C TRP A 362 3.70 3.30 -10.48
N LYS A 363 3.80 2.78 -11.69
CA LYS A 363 3.71 3.56 -12.91
C LYS A 363 2.29 3.98 -13.24
N ILE A 364 2.17 5.14 -13.89
CA ILE A 364 0.93 5.63 -14.47
C ILE A 364 0.93 5.29 -15.95
N TYR A 365 -0.14 4.70 -16.41
CA TYR A 365 -0.38 4.40 -17.83
C TYR A 365 -1.41 5.36 -18.38
N PHE A 366 -1.15 5.90 -19.58
CA PHE A 366 -2.09 6.74 -20.30
C PHE A 366 -2.63 5.96 -21.50
N GLY A 367 -3.93 6.12 -21.77
CA GLY A 367 -4.60 5.38 -22.84
C GLY A 367 -5.47 6.25 -23.72
N ILE A 368 -5.43 5.98 -25.01
CA ILE A 368 -6.46 6.39 -25.98
C ILE A 368 -7.48 5.27 -26.02
N LEU A 369 -8.70 5.59 -25.64
CA LEU A 369 -9.76 4.66 -25.36
C LEU A 369 -10.92 4.91 -26.33
N LYS A 370 -11.62 3.86 -26.73
CA LYS A 370 -12.84 3.98 -27.53
C LYS A 370 -14.02 3.53 -26.69
N LYS A 371 -15.08 4.33 -26.69
CA LYS A 371 -16.34 3.93 -26.04
C LYS A 371 -17.04 2.90 -26.92
N GLY A 372 -17.24 1.71 -26.38
CA GLY A 372 -18.00 0.63 -27.00
C GLY A 372 -19.45 0.62 -26.53
N ASP A 373 -20.16 -0.44 -26.89
CA ASP A 373 -21.54 -0.65 -26.49
C ASP A 373 -21.64 -0.90 -24.98
N ASN A 374 -22.77 -0.55 -24.38
CA ASN A 374 -23.06 -0.74 -22.95
C ASN A 374 -21.99 -0.11 -22.02
N ASP A 375 -21.47 1.05 -22.39
CA ASP A 375 -20.44 1.79 -21.64
C ASP A 375 -19.12 1.01 -21.43
N THR A 376 -18.84 0.02 -22.26
CA THR A 376 -17.56 -0.68 -22.27
C THR A 376 -16.44 0.20 -22.80
N ILE A 377 -15.20 -0.06 -22.37
CA ILE A 377 -14.01 0.62 -22.87
C ILE A 377 -13.15 -0.35 -23.67
N ILE A 378 -12.82 0.04 -24.90
CA ILE A 378 -11.85 -0.65 -25.74
C ILE A 378 -10.57 0.17 -25.71
N VAL A 379 -9.48 -0.44 -25.26
CA VAL A 379 -8.15 0.19 -25.25
C VAL A 379 -7.61 0.16 -26.68
N SER A 380 -7.54 1.34 -27.32
CA SER A 380 -7.01 1.47 -28.68
C SER A 380 -5.49 1.64 -28.68
N GLU A 381 -4.98 2.34 -27.66
CA GLU A 381 -3.54 2.51 -27.44
C GLU A 381 -3.29 2.75 -25.95
N GLU A 382 -2.22 2.17 -25.40
CA GLU A 382 -1.80 2.37 -24.01
C GLU A 382 -0.30 2.58 -23.95
N ARG A 383 0.14 3.52 -23.13
CA ARG A 383 1.55 3.86 -22.96
C ARG A 383 1.91 3.97 -21.49
N GLU A 384 2.97 3.27 -21.10
CA GLU A 384 3.60 3.47 -19.80
C GLU A 384 4.31 4.82 -19.78
N SER A 385 4.06 5.61 -18.73
CA SER A 385 4.75 6.88 -18.52
C SER A 385 5.97 6.69 -17.62
N ASN A 386 6.84 7.69 -17.59
CA ASN A 386 7.92 7.81 -16.61
C ASN A 386 7.44 8.32 -15.25
N LEU A 387 6.15 8.65 -15.11
CA LEU A 387 5.54 9.12 -13.88
C LEU A 387 5.26 7.94 -12.94
N ASN A 388 5.26 8.22 -11.66
CA ASN A 388 4.80 7.30 -10.62
C ASN A 388 4.00 8.06 -9.54
N ILE A 389 3.29 7.29 -8.70
CA ILE A 389 2.37 7.87 -7.71
C ILE A 389 2.99 8.02 -6.32
N LYS A 390 4.27 7.69 -6.14
CA LYS A 390 4.95 7.72 -4.85
C LYS A 390 5.10 9.13 -4.30
N GLY A 391 4.89 9.29 -3.00
CA GLY A 391 5.41 10.42 -2.23
C GLY A 391 4.56 11.68 -2.23
N ILE A 392 3.35 11.69 -2.80
CA ILE A 392 2.46 12.86 -2.65
C ILE A 392 1.98 12.89 -1.21
N MET A 393 2.48 13.84 -0.42
CA MET A 393 2.19 13.95 1.01
C MET A 393 0.74 14.35 1.28
N PRO A 394 0.21 14.08 2.49
CA PRO A 394 -1.12 14.51 2.89
C PRO A 394 -1.35 16.01 2.66
N ASN A 395 -2.47 16.35 2.05
CA ASN A 395 -2.87 17.71 1.66
C ASN A 395 -2.00 18.42 0.61
N GLU A 396 -0.93 17.78 0.12
CA GLU A 396 -0.13 18.32 -0.98
C GLU A 396 -0.79 18.13 -2.34
N ASN A 397 -0.44 19.03 -3.26
CA ASN A 397 -0.77 18.94 -4.68
C ASN A 397 0.45 18.46 -5.46
N ALA A 398 0.19 17.66 -6.50
CA ALA A 398 1.17 17.27 -7.51
C ALA A 398 0.61 17.49 -8.91
N PHE A 399 1.48 17.54 -9.90
CA PHE A 399 1.10 17.57 -11.31
C PHE A 399 1.60 16.29 -11.98
N TRP A 400 0.70 15.64 -12.71
CA TRP A 400 1.05 14.53 -13.60
C TRP A 400 1.05 15.05 -15.03
N ASP A 401 2.25 15.40 -15.49
CA ASP A 401 2.48 15.94 -16.82
C ASP A 401 3.04 14.85 -17.73
N TYR A 402 2.37 14.59 -18.85
CA TYR A 402 2.76 13.56 -19.79
C TYR A 402 2.47 13.95 -21.23
N ASN A 403 3.33 13.53 -22.16
CA ASN A 403 3.18 13.80 -23.58
C ASN A 403 3.06 12.49 -24.35
N ILE A 404 2.02 12.43 -25.20
CA ILE A 404 1.81 11.34 -26.14
C ILE A 404 2.20 11.85 -27.54
N ASP A 405 3.29 11.35 -28.08
CA ASP A 405 3.77 11.70 -29.43
C ASP A 405 3.25 10.71 -30.48
N ASN A 406 3.24 11.13 -31.75
CA ASN A 406 2.85 10.31 -32.90
C ASN A 406 1.42 9.73 -32.80
N VAL A 407 0.49 10.56 -32.36
CA VAL A 407 -0.92 10.21 -32.26
C VAL A 407 -1.53 10.11 -33.67
N LYS A 408 -2.29 9.06 -33.93
CA LYS A 408 -2.93 8.82 -35.25
C LYS A 408 -4.00 9.86 -35.53
N ASP A 409 -4.14 10.27 -36.79
CA ASP A 409 -5.16 11.21 -37.24
C ASP A 409 -6.58 10.69 -36.97
N ASP A 410 -6.78 9.37 -37.07
CA ASP A 410 -8.06 8.72 -36.77
C ASP A 410 -8.56 8.96 -35.34
N TYR A 411 -7.66 9.06 -34.37
CA TYR A 411 -8.01 9.31 -32.97
C TYR A 411 -8.52 10.75 -32.72
N LEU A 412 -8.17 11.68 -33.60
CA LEU A 412 -8.57 13.08 -33.53
C LEU A 412 -9.76 13.41 -34.44
N ASN A 413 -10.31 12.40 -35.11
CA ASN A 413 -11.49 12.58 -35.96
C ASN A 413 -12.75 12.71 -35.10
N ARG A 414 -13.49 13.83 -35.28
CA ARG A 414 -14.70 14.15 -34.50
C ARG A 414 -15.83 13.13 -34.62
N ASN A 415 -15.83 12.33 -35.65
CA ASN A 415 -16.83 11.27 -35.84
C ASN A 415 -16.52 10.01 -35.02
N ASN A 416 -15.33 9.94 -34.44
CA ASN A 416 -14.87 8.82 -33.64
C ASN A 416 -14.94 9.17 -32.15
N ASN A 417 -15.60 8.33 -31.35
CA ASN A 417 -15.80 8.54 -29.90
C ASN A 417 -14.58 8.08 -29.12
N TYR A 418 -13.42 8.76 -29.32
CA TYR A 418 -12.22 8.47 -28.53
C TYR A 418 -12.16 9.34 -27.28
N LEU A 419 -11.71 8.70 -26.19
CA LEU A 419 -11.52 9.25 -24.87
C LEU A 419 -10.04 9.22 -24.51
N LEU A 420 -9.64 10.07 -23.59
CA LEU A 420 -8.32 10.01 -22.97
C LEU A 420 -8.48 9.54 -21.52
N GLY A 421 -7.70 8.54 -21.11
CA GLY A 421 -7.74 8.01 -19.78
C GLY A 421 -6.36 7.75 -19.19
N LEU A 422 -6.32 7.56 -17.89
CA LEU A 422 -5.16 6.99 -17.19
C LEU A 422 -5.57 5.83 -16.29
N ARG A 423 -4.63 4.94 -16.00
CA ARG A 423 -4.78 3.90 -14.98
C ARG A 423 -3.47 3.62 -14.27
N ILE A 424 -3.57 3.08 -13.06
CA ILE A 424 -2.45 2.76 -12.20
C ILE A 424 -2.63 1.31 -11.73
N PRO A 425 -2.06 0.32 -12.46
CA PRO A 425 -2.22 -1.08 -12.13
C PRO A 425 -1.43 -1.47 -10.89
N SER A 426 -2.00 -2.37 -10.09
CA SER A 426 -1.34 -3.00 -8.96
C SER A 426 -0.74 -4.36 -9.34
N PRO A 427 0.24 -4.87 -8.60
CA PRO A 427 0.82 -6.20 -8.82
C PRO A 427 -0.15 -7.38 -8.63
N VAL A 428 -1.32 -7.14 -8.03
CA VAL A 428 -2.34 -8.16 -7.77
C VAL A 428 -3.59 -7.98 -8.63
N ASN A 429 -3.42 -7.42 -9.84
CA ASN A 429 -4.48 -7.26 -10.84
C ASN A 429 -5.68 -6.41 -10.36
N THR A 430 -5.39 -5.36 -9.60
CA THR A 430 -6.31 -4.28 -9.26
C THR A 430 -5.74 -2.94 -9.73
N TYR A 431 -6.41 -1.85 -9.38
CA TYR A 431 -5.99 -0.51 -9.79
C TYR A 431 -6.09 0.44 -8.61
N VAL A 432 -5.17 1.41 -8.53
CA VAL A 432 -5.36 2.59 -7.69
C VAL A 432 -6.44 3.44 -8.34
N LYS A 433 -7.47 3.76 -7.60
CA LYS A 433 -8.61 4.56 -8.04
C LYS A 433 -8.57 5.94 -7.40
N LEU A 434 -8.91 6.95 -8.19
CA LEU A 434 -9.05 8.33 -7.73
C LEU A 434 -10.45 8.56 -7.15
N SER A 435 -10.57 9.49 -6.20
CA SER A 435 -11.84 9.86 -5.57
C SER A 435 -12.63 10.86 -6.41
N ASN A 436 -12.93 10.46 -7.64
CA ASN A 436 -13.62 11.29 -8.62
C ASN A 436 -14.74 10.53 -9.34
N LYS A 437 -15.74 11.26 -9.82
CA LYS A 437 -16.84 10.71 -10.61
C LYS A 437 -16.37 10.09 -11.94
N GLU A 438 -15.28 10.62 -12.49
CA GLU A 438 -14.65 10.16 -13.74
C GLU A 438 -13.89 8.84 -13.58
N GLN A 439 -13.76 8.32 -12.34
CA GLN A 439 -13.15 7.03 -12.07
C GLN A 439 -14.11 5.90 -12.39
N ARG A 440 -13.68 4.99 -13.26
CA ARG A 440 -14.44 3.81 -13.67
C ARG A 440 -14.08 2.57 -12.83
N SER A 441 -15.01 1.64 -12.75
CA SER A 441 -14.82 0.36 -12.04
C SER A 441 -13.75 -0.54 -12.68
N ASP A 442 -13.51 -0.40 -14.01
CA ASP A 442 -12.49 -1.13 -14.76
C ASP A 442 -11.06 -0.58 -14.58
N GLY A 443 -10.89 0.43 -13.71
CA GLY A 443 -9.61 1.00 -13.33
C GLY A 443 -9.22 2.25 -14.12
N TRP A 444 -9.91 2.59 -15.20
CA TRP A 444 -9.63 3.81 -15.95
C TRP A 444 -10.23 5.05 -15.26
N PHE A 445 -9.42 6.08 -15.12
CA PHE A 445 -9.86 7.44 -14.83
C PHE A 445 -9.93 8.20 -16.16
N ILE A 446 -11.09 8.75 -16.49
CA ILE A 446 -11.30 9.47 -17.74
C ILE A 446 -10.81 10.92 -17.58
N ILE A 447 -9.73 11.24 -18.28
CA ILE A 447 -9.12 12.58 -18.30
C ILE A 447 -9.96 13.54 -19.15
N SER A 448 -10.39 13.04 -20.32
CA SER A 448 -11.29 13.77 -21.23
C SER A 448 -12.19 12.80 -21.94
N ASP A 449 -13.47 13.15 -22.01
CA ASP A 449 -14.51 12.37 -22.71
C ASP A 449 -14.48 12.56 -24.23
N ARG A 450 -13.54 13.36 -24.74
CA ARG A 450 -13.30 13.65 -26.16
C ARG A 450 -11.85 14.04 -26.42
N LEU A 451 -11.40 13.84 -27.66
CA LEU A 451 -10.08 14.26 -28.17
C LEU A 451 -10.19 15.32 -29.29
N ASN A 452 -11.34 15.99 -29.41
CA ASN A 452 -11.56 16.94 -30.49
C ASN A 452 -12.66 17.97 -30.15
#